data_48fe45da2dee7f48ebba45ddeadb3a38
#
_entry.id   48fe45da2dee7f48ebba45ddeadb3a38
#
_cell.length_a   1.000
_cell.length_b   1.000
_cell.length_c   1.000
_cell.angle_alpha   90.00
_cell.angle_beta   90.00
_cell.angle_gamma   90.00
#
_symmetry.space_group_name_H-M   'P 1'
#
loop_
_entity.id
_entity.type
_entity.pdbx_description
1 polymer ?
#
loop_
_entity_poly.entity_id
_entity_poly.type
_entity_poly.pdbx_seq_one_letter_code
_entity_poly.pdbx_strand_id
1 'polypeptide(L)'
;VQSLVGSEMCIRDRLRGNSYYFPERVYHMLPRILSTKYCSLEPNVDRLSLSIKMNVDEKYNVIDYEIHETVINSDKKFSYEEAGSILDKNEESDHTTSLHLLDKITDDWKRKRIQKGGFEINTSEWKYDFDGKGIPIKYFRKKTNRSHKIIEECMLMANKIAAIYMKDNLDDRFN
;
A
#
# COMPACT_ATOMS: atom_id res chain seq x y z
N VAL A 1 -0.61 26.60 8.07
CA VAL A 1 -1.07 25.20 7.94
C VAL A 1 -2.46 24.99 8.53
N GLN A 2 -2.83 25.76 9.56
CA GLN A 2 -4.17 25.65 10.20
C GLN A 2 -5.36 26.10 9.32
N SER A 3 -5.15 26.92 8.32
CA SER A 3 -6.27 27.45 7.49
C SER A 3 -6.68 26.53 6.34
N LEU A 4 -5.89 25.50 6.02
CA LEU A 4 -6.17 24.54 4.94
C LEU A 4 -6.99 23.32 5.39
N VAL A 5 -7.16 23.11 6.68
CA VAL A 5 -7.78 21.90 7.24
C VAL A 5 -9.31 22.01 7.34
N GLY A 6 -9.87 23.21 7.23
CA GLY A 6 -11.25 23.42 7.65
C GLY A 6 -12.33 23.41 6.58
N SER A 7 -12.12 23.81 5.35
CA SER A 7 -13.26 24.01 4.45
C SER A 7 -13.09 23.50 3.02
N GLU A 8 -12.05 23.90 2.33
CA GLU A 8 -11.95 23.56 0.89
C GLU A 8 -11.47 22.12 0.64
N MET A 9 -10.59 21.59 1.51
CA MET A 9 -10.02 20.26 1.35
C MET A 9 -11.07 19.17 1.60
N CYS A 10 -11.81 19.27 2.71
CA CYS A 10 -12.87 18.32 3.03
C CYS A 10 -14.06 18.36 2.06
N ILE A 11 -14.39 19.55 1.53
CA ILE A 11 -15.45 19.71 0.52
C ILE A 11 -15.00 19.06 -0.79
N ARG A 12 -13.76 19.26 -1.22
CA ARG A 12 -13.23 18.69 -2.45
C ARG A 12 -13.13 17.16 -2.39
N ASP A 13 -12.72 16.62 -1.24
CA ASP A 13 -12.63 15.18 -1.00
C ASP A 13 -14.01 14.52 -1.03
N ARG A 14 -14.99 15.15 -0.40
CA ARG A 14 -16.39 14.70 -0.43
C ARG A 14 -16.98 14.69 -1.84
N LEU A 15 -16.67 15.68 -2.65
CA LEU A 15 -17.18 15.79 -4.03
C LEU A 15 -16.51 14.78 -4.96
N ARG A 16 -15.24 14.44 -4.74
CA ARG A 16 -14.52 13.49 -5.60
C ARG A 16 -14.64 12.05 -5.14
N GLY A 17 -14.63 11.79 -3.84
CA GLY A 17 -14.76 10.46 -3.25
C GLY A 17 -13.53 9.55 -3.42
N ASN A 18 -12.72 9.73 -4.47
CA ASN A 18 -11.50 8.98 -4.74
C ASN A 18 -10.57 9.72 -5.72
N SER A 19 -9.40 9.13 -6.00
CA SER A 19 -8.52 9.56 -7.08
C SER A 19 -8.87 8.82 -8.37
N TYR A 20 -8.85 9.55 -9.51
CA TYR A 20 -9.12 8.97 -10.84
C TYR A 20 -7.81 8.83 -11.60
N TYR A 21 -7.51 7.61 -12.03
CA TYR A 21 -6.29 7.26 -12.77
C TYR A 21 -6.62 7.06 -14.24
N PHE A 22 -6.35 8.09 -15.04
CA PHE A 22 -6.44 8.01 -16.50
C PHE A 22 -5.07 7.68 -17.10
N PRO A 23 -5.01 7.14 -18.30
CA PRO A 23 -3.74 6.85 -18.95
C PRO A 23 -2.82 8.07 -19.09
N GLU A 24 -3.39 9.26 -19.35
CA GLU A 24 -2.61 10.49 -19.57
C GLU A 24 -2.25 11.21 -18.27
N ARG A 25 -3.08 11.11 -17.23
CA ARG A 25 -2.89 11.84 -15.97
C ARG A 25 -3.74 11.31 -14.82
N VAL A 26 -3.30 11.66 -13.60
CA VAL A 26 -4.03 11.34 -12.37
C VAL A 26 -4.74 12.59 -11.85
N TYR A 27 -6.03 12.46 -11.56
CA TYR A 27 -6.80 13.45 -10.81
C TYR A 27 -6.86 13.03 -9.35
N HIS A 28 -6.03 13.65 -8.54
CA HIS A 28 -5.95 13.33 -7.12
C HIS A 28 -7.21 13.75 -6.38
N MET A 29 -7.68 12.92 -5.45
CA MET A 29 -8.74 13.26 -4.51
C MET A 29 -8.29 14.45 -3.64
N LEU A 30 -7.12 14.34 -3.02
CA LEU A 30 -6.49 15.41 -2.24
C LEU A 30 -5.75 16.40 -3.15
N PRO A 31 -5.49 17.64 -2.70
CA PRO A 31 -4.61 18.57 -3.37
C PRO A 31 -3.26 17.92 -3.70
N ARG A 32 -2.73 18.22 -4.90
CA ARG A 32 -1.51 17.57 -5.41
C ARG A 32 -0.34 17.66 -4.42
N ILE A 33 -0.15 18.80 -3.77
CA ILE A 33 0.95 19.00 -2.81
C ILE A 33 0.86 18.01 -1.62
N LEU A 34 -0.36 17.66 -1.18
CA LEU A 34 -0.55 16.66 -0.14
C LEU A 34 -0.26 15.27 -0.69
N SER A 35 -0.92 14.89 -1.80
CA SER A 35 -0.80 13.55 -2.36
C SER A 35 0.63 13.19 -2.81
N THR A 36 1.39 14.16 -3.33
CA THR A 36 2.70 13.88 -3.94
C THR A 36 3.90 14.31 -3.10
N LYS A 37 3.69 15.13 -2.05
CA LYS A 37 4.78 15.62 -1.20
C LYS A 37 4.60 15.23 0.26
N TYR A 38 3.60 15.80 0.94
CA TYR A 38 3.51 15.65 2.40
C TYR A 38 3.01 14.28 2.84
N CYS A 39 2.12 13.64 2.09
CA CYS A 39 1.61 12.30 2.37
C CYS A 39 2.36 11.20 1.60
N SER A 40 3.40 11.55 0.82
CA SER A 40 4.25 10.57 0.14
C SER A 40 5.40 10.18 1.05
N LEU A 41 5.56 8.87 1.30
CA LEU A 41 6.62 8.32 2.14
C LEU A 41 7.93 8.22 1.33
N GLU A 42 8.49 9.39 0.96
CA GLU A 42 9.73 9.46 0.22
C GLU A 42 10.94 9.09 1.10
N PRO A 43 11.99 8.47 0.53
CA PRO A 43 13.17 8.06 1.29
C PRO A 43 13.97 9.26 1.81
N ASN A 44 14.64 9.04 2.94
CA ASN A 44 15.53 10.00 3.62
C ASN A 44 14.86 11.33 4.01
N VAL A 45 13.54 11.30 4.25
CA VAL A 45 12.77 12.47 4.68
C VAL A 45 11.77 12.05 5.75
N ASP A 46 11.73 12.82 6.84
CA ASP A 46 10.74 12.60 7.89
C ASP A 46 9.33 12.81 7.38
N ARG A 47 8.45 11.85 7.64
CA ARG A 47 7.03 11.88 7.25
C ARG A 47 6.14 11.45 8.40
N LEU A 48 5.06 12.19 8.57
CA LEU A 48 3.97 11.78 9.45
C LEU A 48 3.27 10.57 8.86
N SER A 49 3.01 9.56 9.66
CA SER A 49 2.28 8.37 9.24
C SER A 49 1.43 7.81 10.38
N LEU A 50 0.39 7.08 10.01
CA LEU A 50 -0.30 6.15 10.89
C LEU A 50 0.35 4.78 10.70
N SER A 51 0.97 4.26 11.75
CA SER A 51 1.72 3.00 11.71
C SER A 51 1.02 1.91 12.48
N ILE A 52 0.98 0.72 11.90
CA ILE A 52 0.52 -0.50 12.56
C ILE A 52 1.75 -1.37 12.82
N LYS A 53 2.11 -1.51 14.10
CA LYS A 53 3.17 -2.42 14.55
C LYS A 53 2.54 -3.77 14.87
N MET A 54 3.08 -4.84 14.33
CA MET A 54 2.60 -6.21 14.55
C MET A 54 3.70 -7.10 15.08
N ASN A 55 3.40 -7.84 16.16
CA ASN A 55 4.24 -8.91 16.64
C ASN A 55 3.73 -10.23 16.06
N VAL A 56 4.61 -11.01 15.43
CA VAL A 56 4.27 -12.31 14.85
C VAL A 56 5.04 -13.43 15.52
N ASP A 57 4.38 -14.59 15.69
CA ASP A 57 5.01 -15.80 16.20
C ASP A 57 5.84 -16.55 15.13
N GLU A 58 6.49 -17.64 15.52
CA GLU A 58 7.27 -18.51 14.62
C GLU A 58 6.41 -19.14 13.49
N LYS A 59 5.09 -19.18 13.66
CA LYS A 59 4.12 -19.66 12.68
C LYS A 59 3.48 -18.53 11.88
N TYR A 60 4.06 -17.33 11.97
CA TYR A 60 3.59 -16.13 11.30
C TYR A 60 2.16 -15.69 11.66
N ASN A 61 1.65 -16.06 12.85
CA ASN A 61 0.40 -15.51 13.34
C ASN A 61 0.66 -14.18 14.02
N VAL A 62 -0.22 -13.21 13.82
CA VAL A 62 -0.18 -11.95 14.56
C VAL A 62 -0.65 -12.23 15.98
N ILE A 63 0.24 -12.04 16.97
CA ILE A 63 -0.01 -12.26 18.40
C ILE A 63 -0.58 -11.00 19.01
N ASP A 64 -0.03 -9.85 18.61
CA ASP A 64 -0.33 -8.55 19.18
C ASP A 64 -0.11 -7.45 18.14
N TYR A 65 -0.79 -6.33 18.29
CA TYR A 65 -0.63 -5.16 17.43
C TYR A 65 -0.83 -3.86 18.19
N GLU A 66 -0.19 -2.83 17.69
CA GLU A 66 -0.32 -1.46 18.19
C GLU A 66 -0.54 -0.52 16.99
N ILE A 67 -1.38 0.51 17.19
CA ILE A 67 -1.61 1.55 16.16
C ILE A 67 -1.14 2.88 16.74
N HIS A 68 -0.23 3.55 16.06
CA HIS A 68 0.38 4.79 16.51
C HIS A 68 0.44 5.85 15.41
N GLU A 69 0.25 7.11 15.82
CA GLU A 69 0.71 8.25 15.03
C GLU A 69 2.23 8.35 15.19
N THR A 70 2.94 8.33 14.07
CA THR A 70 4.41 8.25 14.07
C THR A 70 5.04 9.24 13.12
N VAL A 71 6.31 9.52 13.34
CA VAL A 71 7.20 10.12 12.34
C VAL A 71 8.12 9.01 11.85
N ILE A 72 8.10 8.75 10.56
CA ILE A 72 8.97 7.74 9.94
C ILE A 72 9.97 8.39 9.01
N ASN A 73 11.15 7.78 8.89
CA ASN A 73 12.15 8.09 7.89
C ASN A 73 12.45 6.80 7.11
N SER A 74 12.11 6.76 5.85
CA SER A 74 12.30 5.57 5.01
C SER A 74 13.71 5.53 4.46
N ASP A 75 14.43 4.42 4.63
CA ASP A 75 15.81 4.27 4.12
C ASP A 75 15.83 4.14 2.60
N LYS A 76 14.86 3.43 2.03
CA LYS A 76 14.83 3.15 0.58
C LYS A 76 13.41 2.93 0.06
N LYS A 77 13.18 3.40 -1.16
CA LYS A 77 11.99 3.14 -1.97
C LYS A 77 12.35 2.17 -3.09
N PHE A 78 11.73 1.02 -3.08
CA PHE A 78 11.88 0.01 -4.13
C PHE A 78 10.81 0.16 -5.21
N SER A 79 11.20 -0.07 -6.45
CA SER A 79 10.22 -0.44 -7.48
C SER A 79 9.81 -1.91 -7.30
N TYR A 80 8.66 -2.30 -7.86
CA TYR A 80 8.23 -3.70 -7.83
C TYR A 80 9.18 -4.61 -8.59
N GLU A 81 9.85 -4.09 -9.62
CA GLU A 81 10.82 -4.79 -10.43
C GLU A 81 12.11 -5.04 -9.63
N GLU A 82 12.63 -4.03 -8.93
CA GLU A 82 13.82 -4.17 -8.07
C GLU A 82 13.58 -5.18 -6.95
N ALA A 83 12.47 -5.02 -6.20
CA ALA A 83 12.13 -5.95 -5.13
C ALA A 83 11.89 -7.38 -5.67
N GLY A 84 11.27 -7.51 -6.84
CA GLY A 84 11.09 -8.79 -7.53
C GLY A 84 12.43 -9.43 -7.91
N SER A 85 13.38 -8.67 -8.44
CA SER A 85 14.72 -9.18 -8.78
C SER A 85 15.48 -9.71 -7.57
N ILE A 86 15.41 -9.00 -6.43
CA ILE A 86 16.02 -9.47 -5.17
C ILE A 86 15.41 -10.80 -4.73
N LEU A 87 14.08 -10.93 -4.79
CA LEU A 87 13.36 -12.12 -4.37
C LEU A 87 13.59 -13.33 -5.31
N ASP A 88 13.68 -13.10 -6.62
CA ASP A 88 13.77 -14.17 -7.61
C ASP A 88 15.19 -14.61 -7.89
N LYS A 89 16.15 -13.69 -7.85
CA LYS A 89 17.55 -13.93 -8.21
C LYS A 89 18.49 -14.03 -7.00
N ASN A 90 17.98 -13.83 -5.79
CA ASN A 90 18.79 -13.70 -4.56
C ASN A 90 19.91 -12.65 -4.70
N GLU A 91 19.63 -11.54 -5.36
CA GLU A 91 20.59 -10.45 -5.46
C GLU A 91 20.92 -9.92 -4.05
N GLU A 92 22.20 -9.79 -3.73
CA GLU A 92 22.63 -9.28 -2.44
C GLU A 92 22.32 -7.80 -2.31
N SER A 93 21.64 -7.45 -1.24
CA SER A 93 21.38 -6.08 -0.81
C SER A 93 21.22 -6.04 0.71
N ASP A 94 21.38 -4.89 1.32
CA ASP A 94 21.19 -4.70 2.76
C ASP A 94 19.76 -5.08 3.23
N HIS A 95 18.82 -5.15 2.29
CA HIS A 95 17.41 -5.46 2.56
C HIS A 95 16.98 -6.87 2.17
N THR A 96 17.88 -7.70 1.61
CA THR A 96 17.57 -9.04 1.11
C THR A 96 16.93 -9.92 2.17
N THR A 97 17.52 -10.00 3.36
CA THR A 97 17.02 -10.82 4.47
C THR A 97 15.61 -10.39 4.88
N SER A 98 15.38 -9.09 5.02
CA SER A 98 14.08 -8.52 5.41
C SER A 98 13.01 -8.78 4.36
N LEU A 99 13.34 -8.63 3.07
CA LEU A 99 12.41 -8.89 1.97
C LEU A 99 12.03 -10.38 1.89
N HIS A 100 12.99 -11.30 2.04
CA HIS A 100 12.70 -12.73 2.06
C HIS A 100 11.89 -13.16 3.27
N LEU A 101 12.13 -12.55 4.44
CA LEU A 101 11.33 -12.83 5.63
C LEU A 101 9.89 -12.34 5.43
N LEU A 102 9.73 -11.11 4.91
CA LEU A 102 8.42 -10.55 4.63
C LEU A 102 7.65 -11.36 3.58
N ASP A 103 8.33 -11.86 2.56
CA ASP A 103 7.74 -12.74 1.55
C ASP A 103 7.22 -14.05 2.18
N LYS A 104 7.99 -14.68 3.07
CA LYS A 104 7.54 -15.89 3.80
C LYS A 104 6.33 -15.62 4.68
N ILE A 105 6.32 -14.52 5.42
CA ILE A 105 5.22 -14.12 6.28
C ILE A 105 3.94 -13.92 5.45
N THR A 106 4.04 -13.16 4.38
CA THR A 106 2.89 -12.81 3.53
C THR A 106 2.38 -14.00 2.74
N ASP A 107 3.24 -14.91 2.29
CA ASP A 107 2.82 -16.16 1.65
C ASP A 107 2.03 -17.05 2.60
N ASP A 108 2.45 -17.15 3.87
CA ASP A 108 1.71 -17.88 4.90
C ASP A 108 0.35 -17.22 5.21
N TRP A 109 0.29 -15.90 5.33
CA TRP A 109 -0.96 -15.17 5.53
C TRP A 109 -1.94 -15.41 4.38
N LYS A 110 -1.46 -15.35 3.14
CA LYS A 110 -2.24 -15.69 1.95
C LYS A 110 -2.79 -17.11 2.01
N ARG A 111 -1.92 -18.10 2.27
CA ARG A 111 -2.30 -19.48 2.38
C ARG A 111 -3.41 -19.70 3.43
N LYS A 112 -3.24 -19.12 4.63
CA LYS A 112 -4.24 -19.19 5.69
C LYS A 112 -5.55 -18.50 5.30
N ARG A 113 -5.49 -17.39 4.58
CA ARG A 113 -6.68 -16.68 4.08
C ARG A 113 -7.47 -17.53 3.09
N ILE A 114 -6.79 -18.15 2.13
CA ILE A 114 -7.42 -19.03 1.15
C ILE A 114 -8.03 -20.26 1.83
N GLN A 115 -7.35 -20.88 2.78
CA GLN A 115 -7.87 -22.02 3.55
C GLN A 115 -9.15 -21.67 4.33
N LYS A 116 -9.32 -20.42 4.74
CA LYS A 116 -10.52 -19.92 5.43
C LYS A 116 -11.65 -19.49 4.47
N GLY A 117 -11.56 -19.83 3.20
CA GLY A 117 -12.58 -19.52 2.19
C GLY A 117 -12.36 -18.20 1.44
N GLY A 118 -11.20 -17.58 1.59
CA GLY A 118 -10.81 -16.45 0.75
C GLY A 118 -10.59 -16.88 -0.70
N PHE A 119 -10.79 -15.97 -1.64
CA PHE A 119 -10.54 -16.22 -3.06
C PHE A 119 -9.68 -15.10 -3.66
N GLU A 120 -9.01 -15.42 -4.76
CA GLU A 120 -8.27 -14.44 -5.57
C GLU A 120 -9.06 -14.07 -6.81
N ILE A 121 -9.18 -12.77 -7.06
CA ILE A 121 -9.71 -12.27 -8.32
C ILE A 121 -8.53 -11.88 -9.22
N ASN A 122 -8.23 -12.72 -10.20
CA ASN A 122 -7.20 -12.45 -11.17
C ASN A 122 -7.74 -11.52 -12.27
N THR A 123 -7.70 -10.21 -12.04
CA THR A 123 -8.01 -9.22 -13.06
C THR A 123 -6.76 -8.90 -13.89
N SER A 124 -6.95 -8.82 -15.21
CA SER A 124 -5.88 -8.35 -16.10
C SER A 124 -5.94 -6.84 -16.21
N GLU A 125 -4.91 -6.18 -15.72
CA GLU A 125 -4.74 -4.74 -15.92
C GLU A 125 -3.95 -4.50 -17.22
N TRP A 126 -4.53 -3.72 -18.14
CA TRP A 126 -3.88 -3.33 -19.37
C TRP A 126 -3.22 -1.97 -19.20
N LYS A 127 -1.98 -1.86 -19.65
CA LYS A 127 -1.23 -0.59 -19.73
C LYS A 127 -1.05 -0.20 -21.18
N TYR A 128 -1.00 1.12 -21.40
CA TYR A 128 -0.83 1.73 -22.70
C TYR A 128 0.42 2.61 -22.67
N ASP A 129 1.24 2.50 -23.72
CA ASP A 129 2.30 3.46 -24.00
C ASP A 129 1.77 4.47 -25.00
N PHE A 130 2.10 5.73 -24.78
CA PHE A 130 1.64 6.85 -25.61
C PHE A 130 2.82 7.50 -26.33
N ASP A 131 2.57 8.03 -27.52
CA ASP A 131 3.54 8.89 -28.19
C ASP A 131 3.58 10.29 -27.56
N GLY A 132 4.48 11.16 -28.07
CA GLY A 132 4.59 12.53 -27.60
C GLY A 132 3.35 13.42 -27.87
N LYS A 133 2.35 12.90 -28.58
CA LYS A 133 1.07 13.56 -28.89
C LYS A 133 -0.09 12.98 -28.09
N GLY A 134 0.16 12.00 -27.21
CA GLY A 134 -0.86 11.34 -26.40
C GLY A 134 -1.67 10.28 -27.17
N ILE A 135 -1.16 9.77 -28.32
CA ILE A 135 -1.79 8.69 -29.06
C ILE A 135 -1.24 7.35 -28.56
N PRO A 136 -2.09 6.37 -28.19
CA PRO A 136 -1.62 5.06 -27.75
C PRO A 136 -0.92 4.32 -28.89
N ILE A 137 0.34 3.95 -28.68
CA ILE A 137 1.17 3.23 -29.67
C ILE A 137 1.34 1.75 -29.35
N LYS A 138 1.15 1.38 -28.07
CA LYS A 138 1.28 -0.01 -27.62
C LYS A 138 0.39 -0.26 -26.42
N TYR A 139 -0.12 -1.49 -26.32
CA TYR A 139 -0.78 -1.98 -25.11
C TYR A 139 -0.14 -3.29 -24.67
N PHE A 140 -0.09 -3.51 -23.35
CA PHE A 140 0.43 -4.74 -22.80
C PHE A 140 -0.25 -5.05 -21.47
N ARG A 141 -0.25 -6.33 -21.13
CA ARG A 141 -0.78 -6.79 -19.85
C ARG A 141 0.26 -6.54 -18.77
N LYS A 142 -0.11 -5.84 -17.71
CA LYS A 142 0.73 -5.67 -16.53
C LYS A 142 0.95 -7.04 -15.89
N LYS A 143 2.21 -7.44 -15.75
CA LYS A 143 2.58 -8.66 -15.04
C LYS A 143 2.64 -8.36 -13.55
N THR A 144 1.90 -9.14 -12.77
CA THR A 144 2.01 -9.14 -11.30
C THR A 144 3.15 -10.06 -10.91
N ASN A 145 4.08 -9.59 -10.11
CA ASN A 145 5.19 -10.37 -9.57
C ASN A 145 5.02 -10.62 -8.06
N ARG A 146 5.99 -11.31 -7.42
CA ARG A 146 5.95 -11.63 -5.98
C ARG A 146 5.86 -10.38 -5.11
N SER A 147 6.57 -9.31 -5.44
CA SER A 147 6.58 -8.09 -4.66
C SER A 147 5.22 -7.39 -4.60
N HIS A 148 4.41 -7.46 -5.66
CA HIS A 148 3.02 -6.97 -5.63
C HIS A 148 2.18 -7.76 -4.60
N LYS A 149 2.37 -9.07 -4.53
CA LYS A 149 1.62 -9.93 -3.59
C LYS A 149 1.99 -9.66 -2.14
N ILE A 150 3.26 -9.37 -1.86
CA ILE A 150 3.71 -8.95 -0.53
C ILE A 150 2.94 -7.72 -0.07
N ILE A 151 2.89 -6.69 -0.90
CA ILE A 151 2.19 -5.45 -0.54
C ILE A 151 0.68 -5.68 -0.40
N GLU A 152 0.08 -6.48 -1.29
CA GLU A 152 -1.33 -6.86 -1.20
C GLU A 152 -1.67 -7.52 0.15
N GLU A 153 -0.92 -8.52 0.58
CA GLU A 153 -1.19 -9.22 1.84
C GLU A 153 -0.89 -8.34 3.07
N CYS A 154 0.15 -7.50 3.02
CA CYS A 154 0.39 -6.50 4.07
C CYS A 154 -0.79 -5.52 4.20
N MET A 155 -1.31 -5.03 3.07
CA MET A 155 -2.46 -4.13 3.04
C MET A 155 -3.73 -4.81 3.59
N LEU A 156 -3.99 -6.05 3.19
CA LEU A 156 -5.12 -6.83 3.69
C LEU A 156 -5.02 -7.07 5.20
N MET A 157 -3.83 -7.38 5.71
CA MET A 157 -3.62 -7.56 7.14
C MET A 157 -3.80 -6.24 7.91
N ALA A 158 -3.27 -5.14 7.41
CA ALA A 158 -3.45 -3.82 8.01
C ALA A 158 -4.93 -3.42 8.06
N ASN A 159 -5.68 -3.63 6.98
CA ASN A 159 -7.11 -3.36 6.92
C ASN A 159 -7.89 -4.21 7.94
N LYS A 160 -7.53 -5.48 8.08
CA LYS A 160 -8.14 -6.37 9.06
C LYS A 160 -7.91 -5.88 10.49
N ILE A 161 -6.67 -5.50 10.81
CA ILE A 161 -6.32 -4.96 12.14
C ILE A 161 -7.05 -3.66 12.40
N ALA A 162 -7.08 -2.75 11.44
CA ALA A 162 -7.81 -1.50 11.57
C ALA A 162 -9.31 -1.74 11.82
N ALA A 163 -9.93 -2.69 11.14
CA ALA A 163 -11.33 -3.05 11.35
C ALA A 163 -11.58 -3.62 12.76
N ILE A 164 -10.68 -4.48 13.26
CA ILE A 164 -10.77 -5.02 14.62
C ILE A 164 -10.64 -3.87 15.64
N TYR A 165 -9.62 -3.03 15.48
CA TYR A 165 -9.38 -1.89 16.36
C TYR A 165 -10.58 -0.93 16.39
N MET A 166 -11.16 -0.62 15.24
CA MET A 166 -12.34 0.22 15.16
C MET A 166 -13.55 -0.41 15.87
N LYS A 167 -13.77 -1.71 15.66
CA LYS A 167 -14.85 -2.46 16.32
C LYS A 167 -14.70 -2.44 17.85
N ASP A 168 -13.48 -2.59 18.35
CA ASP A 168 -13.22 -2.71 19.80
C ASP A 168 -13.19 -1.33 20.50
N ASN A 169 -12.97 -0.23 19.75
CA ASN A 169 -12.78 1.11 20.33
C ASN A 169 -13.85 2.14 19.93
N LEU A 170 -14.69 1.85 18.94
CA LEU A 170 -15.81 2.72 18.59
C LEU A 170 -17.06 2.26 19.34
N ASP A 171 -17.62 3.18 20.14
CA ASP A 171 -18.94 3.02 20.76
C ASP A 171 -19.99 2.60 19.72
N ASP A 172 -21.03 1.87 20.19
CA ASP A 172 -22.20 1.40 19.40
C ASP A 172 -22.98 2.50 18.63
N ARG A 173 -22.45 3.72 18.61
CA ARG A 173 -23.05 4.88 17.90
C ARG A 173 -22.99 4.77 16.37
N PHE A 174 -22.34 3.74 15.84
CA PHE A 174 -22.18 3.52 14.40
C PHE A 174 -22.76 2.18 13.92
N ASN A 175 -23.51 1.49 14.76
CA ASN A 175 -24.31 0.32 14.39
C ASN A 175 -25.69 0.69 13.89
#